data_b4fad7681e85a4a0536d83752a3ddca6
#
_entry.id   b4fad7681e85a4a0536d83752a3ddca6
#
_cell.length_a   1.000
_cell.length_b   1.000
_cell.length_c   1.000
_cell.angle_alpha   90.00
_cell.angle_beta   90.00
_cell.angle_gamma   90.00
#
_symmetry.space_group_name_H-M   'P 1'
#
loop_
_entity.id
_entity.type
_entity.pdbx_description
1 polymer ?
#
loop_
_entity_poly.entity_id
_entity_poly.type
_entity_poly.pdbx_seq_one_letter_code
_entity_poly.pdbx_strand_id
1 'polypeptide(L)'
;MAQNVDGVFTIDGVNLRLWVKSLKRNFSVADSENSGRLQSYRMHRDIIGTFYNYTLDIDAERSNPADYDTFYEIISAPVESHNMVFPYGQETKEFEAYITSGDDELKINKNGKEGERNHWTGLSITFTAMEPQRRP
;
A
#
# COMPACT_ATOMS: atom_id res chain seq x y z
N MET A 1 0.42 -18.75 -12.76
CA MET A 1 1.12 -19.02 -11.83
C MET A 1 0.81 -18.27 -10.65
N ALA A 2 0.94 -18.84 -9.75
CA ALA A 2 0.59 -18.25 -8.62
C ALA A 2 1.55 -17.27 -8.31
N GLN A 3 1.13 -16.14 -8.35
CA GLN A 3 1.86 -15.21 -7.84
C GLN A 3 1.68 -15.26 -6.44
N ASN A 4 2.09 -16.31 -5.85
CA ASN A 4 1.96 -16.33 -4.48
C ASN A 4 2.83 -15.29 -3.93
N VAL A 5 2.33 -14.56 -3.05
CA VAL A 5 2.93 -13.38 -2.70
C VAL A 5 3.49 -13.36 -1.34
N ASP A 6 3.81 -14.50 -0.78
CA ASP A 6 4.65 -14.55 0.38
C ASP A 6 5.92 -13.81 0.05
N GLY A 7 6.24 -12.83 0.84
CA GLY A 7 7.49 -12.11 0.68
C GLY A 7 7.44 -10.92 -0.24
N VAL A 8 6.30 -10.64 -0.86
CA VAL A 8 6.22 -9.42 -1.68
C VAL A 8 6.29 -8.20 -0.76
N PHE A 9 5.62 -8.26 0.37
CA PHE A 9 5.69 -7.17 1.34
C PHE A 9 5.47 -7.72 2.73
N THR A 10 5.87 -6.96 3.73
CA THR A 10 5.49 -7.26 5.10
C THR A 10 4.88 -6.03 5.75
N ILE A 11 3.98 -6.26 6.69
CA ILE A 11 3.35 -5.20 7.44
C ILE A 11 3.57 -5.50 8.91
N ASP A 12 4.18 -4.56 9.61
CA ASP A 12 4.52 -4.69 11.03
C ASP A 12 5.28 -6.00 11.33
N GLY A 13 6.13 -6.40 10.38
CA GLY A 13 6.93 -7.62 10.52
C GLY A 13 6.19 -8.90 10.22
N VAL A 14 4.91 -8.82 9.80
CA VAL A 14 4.11 -10.00 9.52
C VAL A 14 4.09 -10.25 8.02
N ASN A 15 4.36 -11.49 7.65
CA ASN A 15 4.30 -11.90 6.24
C ASN A 15 3.06 -12.75 6.07
N LEU A 16 2.14 -12.30 5.22
CA LEU A 16 0.85 -12.94 5.03
C LEU A 16 0.74 -13.54 3.64
N ARG A 17 -0.01 -14.64 3.54
CA ARG A 17 -0.21 -15.33 2.27
C ARG A 17 -1.36 -14.69 1.53
N LEU A 18 -1.07 -13.57 0.88
CA LEU A 18 -2.03 -12.80 0.13
C LEU A 18 -1.65 -12.83 -1.35
N TRP A 19 -2.66 -12.83 -2.19
CA TRP A 19 -2.42 -12.72 -3.62
C TRP A 19 -2.42 -11.24 -3.99
N VAL A 20 -1.26 -10.71 -4.32
CA VAL A 20 -1.12 -9.31 -4.71
C VAL A 20 -1.43 -9.20 -6.19
N LYS A 21 -2.52 -8.54 -6.51
CA LYS A 21 -2.94 -8.36 -7.87
C LYS A 21 -2.07 -7.33 -8.57
N SER A 22 -1.77 -6.26 -7.89
CA SER A 22 -0.81 -5.28 -8.38
C SER A 22 -0.24 -4.47 -7.23
N LEU A 23 0.97 -3.99 -7.42
CA LEU A 23 1.63 -3.11 -6.48
C LEU A 23 2.24 -1.98 -7.28
N LYS A 24 1.74 -0.78 -7.04
CA LYS A 24 2.25 0.40 -7.70
C LYS A 24 3.08 1.20 -6.73
N ARG A 25 4.18 1.74 -7.20
CA ARG A 25 4.91 2.69 -6.38
C ARG A 25 4.86 4.05 -7.06
N ASN A 26 4.86 5.08 -6.26
CA ASN A 26 4.94 6.43 -6.80
C ASN A 26 5.82 7.26 -5.88
N PHE A 27 6.26 8.38 -6.37
CA PHE A 27 7.04 9.27 -5.54
C PHE A 27 6.54 10.69 -5.70
N SER A 28 6.79 11.48 -4.67
CA SER A 28 6.58 12.92 -4.76
C SER A 28 7.74 13.60 -4.09
N VAL A 29 8.23 14.64 -4.73
CA VAL A 29 9.29 15.48 -4.16
C VAL A 29 8.59 16.69 -3.58
N ALA A 30 8.61 16.79 -2.26
CA ALA A 30 7.85 17.82 -1.56
C ALA A 30 8.68 19.07 -1.32
N ASP A 31 8.05 20.21 -1.55
CA ASP A 31 8.67 21.51 -1.32
C ASP A 31 8.01 22.17 -0.12
N SER A 32 8.76 23.02 0.57
CA SER A 32 8.19 23.83 1.64
C SER A 32 7.39 24.99 1.05
N GLU A 33 6.65 25.68 1.91
CA GLU A 33 5.89 26.86 1.48
C GLU A 33 6.80 28.00 1.06
N ASN A 34 8.10 27.92 1.33
CA ASN A 34 9.04 28.94 0.90
C ASN A 34 9.45 28.78 -0.56
N SER A 35 8.99 27.73 -1.22
CA SER A 35 9.28 27.52 -2.64
C SER A 35 8.40 28.43 -3.49
N GLY A 36 8.88 28.78 -4.67
CA GLY A 36 8.10 29.59 -5.58
C GLY A 36 8.96 30.10 -6.73
N ARG A 37 8.32 30.81 -7.67
CA ARG A 37 9.05 31.37 -8.81
C ARG A 37 9.60 32.72 -8.47
N LEU A 38 10.85 32.95 -8.86
CA LEU A 38 11.51 34.22 -8.66
C LEU A 38 11.17 35.18 -9.79
N GLN A 39 11.59 36.44 -9.66
CA GLN A 39 11.37 37.43 -10.69
C GLN A 39 12.00 37.05 -12.01
N SER A 40 13.06 36.26 -11.98
CA SER A 40 13.70 35.75 -13.18
C SER A 40 12.91 34.62 -13.81
N TYR A 41 11.75 34.28 -13.25
CA TYR A 41 10.90 33.15 -13.66
C TYR A 41 11.55 31.80 -13.38
N ARG A 42 12.69 31.79 -12.75
CA ARG A 42 13.30 30.54 -12.33
C ARG A 42 12.61 30.04 -11.07
N MET A 43 12.28 28.75 -11.03
CA MET A 43 11.69 28.15 -9.86
C MET A 43 12.72 28.04 -8.75
N HIS A 44 12.39 28.56 -7.59
CA HIS A 44 13.19 28.36 -6.39
C HIS A 44 12.51 27.24 -5.60
N ARG A 45 13.24 26.19 -5.31
CA ARG A 45 12.69 25.06 -4.58
C ARG A 45 13.40 24.90 -3.24
N ASP A 46 12.62 24.94 -2.19
CA ASP A 46 13.12 24.62 -0.86
C ASP A 46 12.61 23.20 -0.58
N ILE A 47 13.42 22.21 -0.92
CA ILE A 47 13.01 20.82 -0.97
C ILE A 47 13.04 20.20 0.42
N ILE A 48 11.92 19.61 0.84
CA ILE A 48 11.81 18.86 2.08
C ILE A 48 12.41 17.47 1.88
N GLY A 49 12.05 16.83 0.79
CA GLY A 49 12.55 15.48 0.51
C GLY A 49 11.62 14.72 -0.42
N THR A 50 11.91 13.46 -0.63
CA THR A 50 11.14 12.58 -1.50
C THR A 50 10.38 11.57 -0.65
N PHE A 51 9.08 11.47 -0.91
CA PHE A 51 8.23 10.46 -0.28
C PHE A 51 7.95 9.39 -1.31
N TYR A 52 8.17 8.14 -0.94
CA TYR A 52 7.81 6.99 -1.78
C TYR A 52 6.57 6.35 -1.19
N ASN A 53 5.54 6.25 -2.01
CA ASN A 53 4.25 5.71 -1.57
C ASN A 53 3.88 4.51 -2.43
N TYR A 54 3.06 3.64 -1.89
CA TYR A 54 2.70 2.41 -2.57
C TYR A 54 1.20 2.22 -2.54
N THR A 55 0.65 1.71 -3.64
CA THR A 55 -0.75 1.32 -3.72
C THR A 55 -0.81 -0.16 -4.00
N LEU A 56 -1.54 -0.88 -3.16
CA LEU A 56 -1.59 -2.33 -3.17
C LEU A 56 -3.01 -2.78 -3.49
N ASP A 57 -3.14 -3.64 -4.50
CA ASP A 57 -4.42 -4.28 -4.81
C ASP A 57 -4.31 -5.75 -4.48
N ILE A 58 -5.24 -6.25 -3.67
CA ILE A 58 -5.25 -7.62 -3.21
C ILE A 58 -6.42 -8.37 -3.85
N ASP A 59 -6.15 -9.59 -4.31
CA ASP A 59 -7.20 -10.49 -4.77
C ASP A 59 -7.58 -11.39 -3.59
N ALA A 60 -8.68 -11.06 -2.95
CA ALA A 60 -9.10 -11.78 -1.74
C ALA A 60 -9.48 -13.21 -2.03
N GLU A 61 -10.04 -13.46 -3.20
CA GLU A 61 -10.50 -14.80 -3.55
C GLU A 61 -9.34 -15.78 -3.65
N ARG A 62 -8.19 -15.33 -4.13
CA ARG A 62 -7.00 -16.17 -4.29
C ARG A 62 -6.09 -16.15 -3.08
N SER A 63 -6.35 -15.28 -2.14
CA SER A 63 -5.57 -15.19 -0.93
C SER A 63 -5.98 -16.26 0.07
N ASN A 64 -5.11 -16.54 1.03
CA ASN A 64 -5.47 -17.41 2.14
C ASN A 64 -6.54 -16.67 2.97
N PRO A 65 -7.73 -17.27 3.18
CA PRO A 65 -8.81 -16.55 3.86
C PRO A 65 -8.46 -16.04 5.25
N ALA A 66 -7.79 -16.84 6.04
CA ALA A 66 -7.42 -16.41 7.39
C ALA A 66 -6.42 -15.27 7.35
N ASP A 67 -5.47 -15.32 6.42
CA ASP A 67 -4.48 -14.26 6.29
C ASP A 67 -5.12 -12.98 5.74
N TYR A 68 -6.11 -13.10 4.88
CA TYR A 68 -6.83 -11.93 4.39
C TYR A 68 -7.57 -11.24 5.53
N ASP A 69 -8.24 -12.02 6.37
CA ASP A 69 -8.92 -11.47 7.54
C ASP A 69 -7.94 -10.79 8.48
N THR A 70 -6.79 -11.42 8.71
CA THR A 70 -5.74 -10.84 9.56
C THR A 70 -5.24 -9.54 8.97
N PHE A 71 -5.03 -9.51 7.66
CA PHE A 71 -4.57 -8.31 6.99
C PHE A 71 -5.58 -7.16 7.14
N TYR A 72 -6.87 -7.47 6.96
CA TYR A 72 -7.91 -6.45 7.08
C TYR A 72 -7.93 -5.89 8.51
N GLU A 73 -7.77 -6.76 9.51
CA GLU A 73 -7.71 -6.31 10.89
C GLU A 73 -6.52 -5.41 11.14
N ILE A 74 -5.38 -5.75 10.57
CA ILE A 74 -4.16 -4.94 10.77
C ILE A 74 -4.31 -3.57 10.12
N ILE A 75 -4.77 -3.52 8.86
CA ILE A 75 -4.83 -2.25 8.15
C ILE A 75 -5.91 -1.33 8.68
N SER A 76 -6.93 -1.89 9.33
CA SER A 76 -8.01 -1.10 9.90
C SER A 76 -7.78 -0.78 11.37
N ALA A 77 -6.67 -1.19 11.94
CA ALA A 77 -6.37 -0.90 13.34
C ALA A 77 -6.19 0.60 13.54
N PRO A 78 -6.69 1.15 14.65
CA PRO A 78 -6.59 2.58 14.90
C PRO A 78 -5.21 2.93 15.44
N VAL A 79 -4.19 2.83 14.61
CA VAL A 79 -2.82 3.13 14.96
C VAL A 79 -2.30 4.25 14.07
N GLU A 80 -1.26 4.90 14.51
CA GLU A 80 -0.72 6.04 13.79
C GLU A 80 -0.06 5.62 12.48
N SER A 81 0.66 4.52 12.50
CA SER A 81 1.39 4.06 11.32
C SER A 81 1.67 2.57 11.42
N HIS A 82 2.11 2.01 10.29
CA HIS A 82 2.57 0.63 10.21
C HIS A 82 3.98 0.62 9.66
N ASN A 83 4.78 -0.34 10.09
CA ASN A 83 6.11 -0.51 9.55
C ASN A 83 5.99 -1.41 8.31
N MET A 84 6.33 -0.87 7.16
CA MET A 84 6.15 -1.57 5.89
C MET A 84 7.48 -1.89 5.25
N VAL A 85 7.56 -3.05 4.63
CA VAL A 85 8.70 -3.42 3.79
C VAL A 85 8.14 -3.74 2.41
N PHE A 86 8.53 -2.99 1.42
CA PHE A 86 8.08 -3.16 0.04
C PHE A 86 9.26 -3.36 -0.90
N PRO A 87 9.03 -4.03 -2.03
CA PRO A 87 10.10 -4.12 -3.04
C PRO A 87 10.42 -2.73 -3.61
N TYR A 88 11.70 -2.49 -3.85
CA TYR A 88 12.14 -1.24 -4.42
C TYR A 88 13.31 -1.56 -5.35
N GLY A 89 13.01 -1.76 -6.63
CA GLY A 89 14.03 -2.17 -7.60
C GLY A 89 14.61 -3.53 -7.22
N GLN A 90 15.92 -3.61 -7.14
CA GLN A 90 16.61 -4.85 -6.78
C GLN A 90 16.59 -5.12 -5.27
N GLU A 91 16.24 -4.13 -4.50
CA GLU A 91 16.25 -4.21 -3.04
C GLU A 91 14.87 -3.92 -2.49
N THR A 92 14.73 -3.99 -1.20
CA THR A 92 13.51 -3.63 -0.52
C THR A 92 13.68 -2.29 0.17
N LYS A 93 12.56 -1.65 0.46
CA LYS A 93 12.55 -0.39 1.20
C LYS A 93 11.66 -0.55 2.42
N GLU A 94 12.23 -0.26 3.57
CA GLU A 94 11.49 -0.34 4.83
C GLU A 94 11.21 1.07 5.33
N PHE A 95 9.95 1.35 5.69
CA PHE A 95 9.59 2.67 6.18
C PHE A 95 8.25 2.61 6.89
N GLU A 96 7.97 3.65 7.67
CA GLU A 96 6.65 3.79 8.29
C GLU A 96 5.69 4.42 7.31
N ALA A 97 4.50 3.83 7.20
CA ALA A 97 3.46 4.34 6.34
C ALA A 97 2.15 4.39 7.08
N TYR A 98 1.27 5.29 6.67
CA TYR A 98 -0.05 5.38 7.25
C TYR A 98 -1.11 5.12 6.19
N ILE A 99 -2.28 4.70 6.67
CA ILE A 99 -3.43 4.39 5.84
C ILE A 99 -4.59 5.21 6.37
N THR A 100 -5.32 5.87 5.48
CA THR A 100 -6.45 6.68 5.92
C THR A 100 -7.77 5.95 5.80
N SER A 101 -7.91 5.14 4.76
CA SER A 101 -9.16 4.41 4.55
C SER A 101 -8.93 3.28 3.57
N GLY A 102 -9.85 2.36 3.57
CA GLY A 102 -9.85 1.27 2.61
C GLY A 102 -11.20 0.61 2.63
N ASP A 103 -11.56 -0.04 1.54
CA ASP A 103 -12.81 -0.78 1.50
C ASP A 103 -12.67 -1.98 0.58
N ASP A 104 -13.56 -2.92 0.78
CA ASP A 104 -13.70 -4.05 -0.12
C ASP A 104 -15.19 -4.34 -0.24
N GLU A 105 -15.53 -5.25 -1.12
CA GLU A 105 -16.92 -5.53 -1.41
C GLU A 105 -17.14 -7.03 -1.37
N LEU A 106 -18.23 -7.46 -0.77
CA LEU A 106 -18.57 -8.87 -0.73
C LEU A 106 -19.36 -9.21 -1.99
N LYS A 107 -18.79 -10.09 -2.80
CA LYS A 107 -19.47 -10.55 -3.98
C LYS A 107 -20.33 -11.71 -3.58
N ILE A 108 -21.65 -11.57 -3.78
CA ILE A 108 -22.60 -12.56 -3.34
C ILE A 108 -23.02 -13.44 -4.50
N ASN A 109 -22.87 -14.74 -4.33
CA ASN A 109 -23.27 -15.69 -5.33
C ASN A 109 -24.74 -16.03 -5.12
N LYS A 110 -25.60 -15.39 -5.88
CA LYS A 110 -27.04 -15.57 -5.73
C LYS A 110 -27.55 -16.85 -6.36
N ASN A 111 -26.76 -17.47 -7.19
CA ASN A 111 -27.21 -18.69 -7.86
C ASN A 111 -27.02 -19.93 -7.03
N GLY A 112 -26.22 -19.85 -5.97
CA GLY A 112 -26.04 -20.99 -5.08
C GLY A 112 -25.40 -22.19 -5.73
N LYS A 113 -24.60 -22.00 -6.78
CA LYS A 113 -23.98 -23.15 -7.43
C LYS A 113 -23.00 -23.79 -6.49
N GLU A 114 -22.94 -25.09 -6.58
CA GLU A 114 -22.00 -25.84 -5.77
C GLU A 114 -20.58 -25.44 -6.12
N GLY A 115 -19.75 -25.22 -5.13
CA GLY A 115 -18.37 -24.78 -5.35
C GLY A 115 -18.21 -23.28 -5.43
N GLU A 116 -19.29 -22.55 -5.62
CA GLU A 116 -19.24 -21.10 -5.62
C GLU A 116 -19.72 -20.58 -4.28
N ARG A 117 -19.06 -19.56 -3.79
CA ARG A 117 -19.44 -18.98 -2.51
C ARG A 117 -19.18 -17.50 -2.53
N ASN A 118 -19.70 -16.83 -1.53
CA ASN A 118 -19.45 -15.41 -1.39
C ASN A 118 -17.98 -15.18 -1.11
N HIS A 119 -17.45 -14.11 -1.64
CA HIS A 119 -16.05 -13.76 -1.37
C HIS A 119 -15.89 -12.25 -1.44
N TRP A 120 -14.88 -11.76 -0.73
CA TRP A 120 -14.54 -10.34 -0.77
C TRP A 120 -13.70 -10.04 -2.00
N THR A 121 -13.81 -8.82 -2.50
CA THR A 121 -13.10 -8.41 -3.69
C THR A 121 -12.88 -6.90 -3.68
N GLY A 122 -11.95 -6.45 -4.48
CA GLY A 122 -11.74 -5.02 -4.71
C GLY A 122 -10.98 -4.27 -3.64
N LEU A 123 -10.21 -4.99 -2.81
CA LEU A 123 -9.44 -4.30 -1.78
C LEU A 123 -8.24 -3.59 -2.40
N SER A 124 -8.21 -2.27 -2.27
CA SER A 124 -7.12 -1.45 -2.76
C SER A 124 -6.73 -0.47 -1.66
N ILE A 125 -5.45 -0.40 -1.33
CA ILE A 125 -4.98 0.38 -0.21
C ILE A 125 -3.77 1.19 -0.61
N THR A 126 -3.74 2.44 -0.20
CA THR A 126 -2.58 3.30 -0.42
C THR A 126 -1.83 3.47 0.89
N PHE A 127 -0.55 3.18 0.84
CA PHE A 127 0.35 3.36 1.98
C PHE A 127 1.16 4.62 1.72
N THR A 128 0.96 5.62 2.57
CA THR A 128 1.61 6.91 2.44
C THR A 128 2.72 7.03 3.47
N ALA A 129 3.90 7.43 3.03
CA ALA A 129 5.05 7.52 3.93
C ALA A 129 4.83 8.59 5.01
N MET A 130 5.20 8.27 6.23
CA MET A 130 5.09 9.21 7.34
C MET A 130 6.14 10.32 7.24
N GLU A 131 7.32 9.99 6.72
CA GLU A 131 8.42 10.95 6.61
C GLU A 131 9.10 10.78 5.26
N PRO A 132 9.82 11.80 4.80
CA PRO A 132 10.57 11.64 3.56
C PRO A 132 11.61 10.54 3.74
N GLN A 133 11.66 9.60 2.82
CA GLN A 133 12.66 8.53 2.85
C GLN A 133 13.98 9.02 2.27
N ARG A 134 13.99 10.14 1.59
CA ARG A 134 15.17 10.67 0.98
C ARG A 134 15.20 12.19 1.18
N ARG A 135 16.26 12.69 1.76
CA ARG A 135 16.39 14.13 2.03
C ARG A 135 17.48 14.72 1.15
N PRO A 136 17.42 16.03 0.89
CA PRO A 136 18.43 16.67 0.05
C PRO A 136 19.83 16.53 0.62
#